data_be5b2b1658c77f74fc807a7ad3d241ec
#
_entry.id   be5b2b1658c77f74fc807a7ad3d241ec
#
_cell.length_a   1.000
_cell.length_b   1.000
_cell.length_c   1.000
_cell.angle_alpha   90.00
_cell.angle_beta   90.00
_cell.angle_gamma   90.00
#
_symmetry.space_group_name_H-M   'P 1'
#
loop_
_entity.id
_entity.type
_entity.pdbx_description
1 polymer ?
#
loop_
_entity_poly.entity_id
_entity_poly.type
_entity_poly.pdbx_seq_one_letter_code
_entity_poly.pdbx_strand_id
1 'polypeptide(L)'
;VSVLPAEMPTWEQTLRVTTADETHALAAALGAELQAGDLLVLTGELGAGKTTFTQGLGEGLGVRAGIISPTFVLVRIHPNLPDGPRPGGPDLVHVDAYRLGSASEIDDIDLENTLDSSVTVVEWGRGRVEHLSESRLEVDLHRAIGLEPIGLAGAAEAAAREPNPAHTEILDFDTEDLDEPRTIVLRGFGPRWSTKPALGGAFEGTP
;
A
#
# COMPACT_ATOMS: atom_id res chain seq x y z
N VAL A 1 3.25 31.95 3.68
CA VAL A 1 2.72 30.59 3.50
C VAL A 1 2.90 29.91 4.85
N SER A 2 1.79 29.78 5.61
CA SER A 2 1.79 29.11 6.90
C SER A 2 1.89 27.61 6.63
N VAL A 3 3.04 27.01 6.91
CA VAL A 3 3.16 25.55 6.94
C VAL A 3 2.43 25.12 8.19
N LEU A 4 1.29 24.44 8.02
CA LEU A 4 0.60 23.79 9.14
C LEU A 4 1.59 22.79 9.74
N PRO A 5 1.66 22.67 11.09
CA PRO A 5 2.48 21.66 11.73
C PRO A 5 2.05 20.29 11.20
N ALA A 6 3.04 19.43 10.88
CA ALA A 6 2.75 18.06 10.46
C ALA A 6 1.92 17.38 11.54
N GLU A 7 0.78 16.82 11.16
CA GLU A 7 -0.08 16.06 12.06
C GLU A 7 0.72 14.88 12.62
N MET A 8 0.70 14.70 13.93
CA MET A 8 1.41 13.62 14.60
C MET A 8 0.52 12.38 14.64
N PRO A 9 1.04 11.19 14.31
CA PRO A 9 0.27 9.97 14.45
C PRO A 9 -0.06 9.70 15.92
N THR A 10 -1.22 9.13 16.18
CA THR A 10 -1.64 8.66 17.50
C THR A 10 -0.73 7.54 18.00
N TRP A 11 -0.27 6.70 17.07
CA TRP A 11 0.71 5.63 17.28
C TRP A 11 1.45 5.32 15.98
N GLU A 12 2.62 4.70 16.14
CA GLU A 12 3.41 4.12 15.06
C GLU A 12 3.81 2.70 15.45
N GLN A 13 3.87 1.80 14.45
CA GLN A 13 4.35 0.43 14.61
C GLN A 13 5.18 0.04 13.40
N THR A 14 6.36 -0.50 13.67
CA THR A 14 7.25 -1.02 12.63
C THR A 14 7.25 -2.56 12.70
N LEU A 15 7.01 -3.18 11.56
CA LEU A 15 6.96 -4.62 11.38
C LEU A 15 7.97 -5.04 10.31
N ARG A 16 8.52 -6.23 10.45
CA ARG A 16 9.40 -6.84 9.46
C ARG A 16 8.74 -8.09 8.90
N VAL A 17 8.74 -8.20 7.60
CA VAL A 17 8.29 -9.37 6.85
C VAL A 17 9.40 -9.81 5.91
N THR A 18 9.53 -11.09 5.66
CA THR A 18 10.63 -11.67 4.89
C THR A 18 10.19 -12.15 3.52
N THR A 19 8.89 -12.35 3.33
CA THR A 19 8.31 -12.85 2.09
C THR A 19 7.10 -12.04 1.64
N ALA A 20 6.70 -12.19 0.39
CA ALA A 20 5.46 -11.64 -0.13
C ALA A 20 4.23 -12.25 0.58
N ASP A 21 4.28 -13.55 0.90
CA ASP A 21 3.22 -14.25 1.63
C ASP A 21 3.02 -13.68 3.05
N GLU A 22 4.10 -13.36 3.75
CA GLU A 22 4.02 -12.68 5.06
C GLU A 22 3.42 -11.27 4.93
N THR A 23 3.79 -10.53 3.88
CA THR A 23 3.19 -9.23 3.59
C THR A 23 1.68 -9.36 3.36
N HIS A 24 1.29 -10.34 2.56
CA HIS A 24 -0.11 -10.65 2.26
C HIS A 24 -0.89 -11.06 3.51
N ALA A 25 -0.34 -11.98 4.32
CA ALA A 25 -0.97 -12.45 5.55
C ALA A 25 -1.15 -11.33 6.59
N LEU A 26 -0.14 -10.46 6.75
CA LEU A 26 -0.25 -9.27 7.59
C LEU A 26 -1.39 -8.35 7.13
N ALA A 27 -1.44 -8.10 5.83
CA ALA A 27 -2.49 -7.26 5.25
C ALA A 27 -3.88 -7.90 5.35
N ALA A 28 -3.99 -9.23 5.24
CA ALA A 28 -5.25 -9.95 5.43
C ALA A 28 -5.75 -9.85 6.88
N ALA A 29 -4.86 -9.97 7.86
CA ALA A 29 -5.20 -9.74 9.26
C ALA A 29 -5.71 -8.32 9.50
N LEU A 30 -5.04 -7.31 8.92
CA LEU A 30 -5.50 -5.92 8.97
C LEU A 30 -6.85 -5.76 8.27
N GLY A 31 -7.02 -6.33 7.07
CA GLY A 31 -8.26 -6.26 6.29
C GLY A 31 -9.49 -6.77 7.04
N ALA A 32 -9.32 -7.79 7.89
CA ALA A 32 -10.39 -8.32 8.73
C ALA A 32 -10.89 -7.31 9.79
N GLU A 33 -10.04 -6.36 10.19
CA GLU A 33 -10.37 -5.31 11.19
C GLU A 33 -10.95 -4.03 10.55
N LEU A 34 -10.83 -3.87 9.23
CA LEU A 34 -11.28 -2.68 8.52
C LEU A 34 -12.81 -2.59 8.46
N GLN A 35 -13.31 -1.37 8.41
CA GLN A 35 -14.73 -1.04 8.38
C GLN A 35 -15.01 -0.03 7.26
N ALA A 36 -16.28 0.08 6.88
CA ALA A 36 -16.72 1.14 6.00
C ALA A 36 -16.32 2.51 6.58
N GLY A 37 -15.80 3.40 5.75
CA GLY A 37 -15.26 4.69 6.15
C GLY A 37 -13.74 4.69 6.41
N ASP A 38 -13.07 3.53 6.45
CA ASP A 38 -11.63 3.49 6.65
C ASP A 38 -10.88 3.92 5.38
N LEU A 39 -9.96 4.89 5.55
CA LEU A 39 -9.04 5.37 4.54
C LEU A 39 -7.61 4.87 4.85
N LEU A 40 -7.01 4.18 3.90
CA LEU A 40 -5.61 3.73 3.96
C LEU A 40 -4.78 4.44 2.90
N VAL A 41 -3.60 4.91 3.29
CA VAL A 41 -2.65 5.57 2.38
C VAL A 41 -1.39 4.73 2.28
N LEU A 42 -1.17 4.09 1.14
CA LEU A 42 0.00 3.24 0.91
C LEU A 42 1.13 4.04 0.24
N THR A 43 2.30 4.02 0.86
CA THR A 43 3.51 4.65 0.35
C THR A 43 4.62 3.60 0.23
N GLY A 44 5.45 3.73 -0.78
CA GLY A 44 6.58 2.83 -1.02
C GLY A 44 7.02 2.95 -2.47
N GLU A 45 8.29 2.68 -2.73
CA GLU A 45 8.86 2.67 -4.07
C GLU A 45 8.21 1.63 -4.99
N LEU A 46 8.51 1.69 -6.27
CA LEU A 46 8.04 0.69 -7.23
C LEU A 46 8.58 -0.70 -6.82
N GLY A 47 7.72 -1.70 -6.82
CA GLY A 47 8.07 -3.06 -6.36
C GLY A 47 8.10 -3.23 -4.83
N ALA A 48 7.76 -2.22 -4.02
CA ALA A 48 7.74 -2.34 -2.56
C ALA A 48 6.66 -3.29 -2.00
N GLY A 49 5.73 -3.79 -2.85
CA GLY A 49 4.68 -4.71 -2.44
C GLY A 49 3.34 -4.05 -2.09
N LYS A 50 3.07 -2.82 -2.55
CA LYS A 50 1.79 -2.12 -2.30
C LYS A 50 0.59 -2.92 -2.81
N THR A 51 0.69 -3.45 -4.03
CA THR A 51 -0.38 -4.27 -4.63
C THR A 51 -0.55 -5.60 -3.88
N THR A 52 0.55 -6.27 -3.49
CA THR A 52 0.51 -7.48 -2.64
C THR A 52 -0.18 -7.19 -1.30
N PHE A 53 0.13 -6.05 -0.69
CA PHE A 53 -0.53 -5.60 0.53
C PHE A 53 -2.03 -5.37 0.29
N THR A 54 -2.41 -4.69 -0.81
CA THR A 54 -3.82 -4.46 -1.17
C THR A 54 -4.57 -5.77 -1.46
N GLN A 55 -3.90 -6.77 -2.06
CA GLN A 55 -4.46 -8.12 -2.25
C GLN A 55 -4.80 -8.78 -0.92
N GLY A 56 -3.88 -8.72 0.05
CA GLY A 56 -4.13 -9.21 1.41
C GLY A 56 -5.29 -8.49 2.10
N LEU A 57 -5.32 -7.15 2.03
CA LEU A 57 -6.45 -6.37 2.55
C LEU A 57 -7.79 -6.84 1.97
N GLY A 58 -7.82 -7.06 0.64
CA GLY A 58 -9.00 -7.54 -0.06
C GLY A 58 -9.45 -8.93 0.39
N GLU A 59 -8.51 -9.84 0.67
CA GLU A 59 -8.81 -11.16 1.23
C GLU A 59 -9.45 -11.03 2.62
N GLY A 60 -8.85 -10.25 3.52
CA GLY A 60 -9.38 -10.02 4.86
C GLY A 60 -10.74 -9.32 4.87
N LEU A 61 -11.00 -8.44 3.93
CA LEU A 61 -12.30 -7.80 3.71
C LEU A 61 -13.34 -8.74 3.10
N GLY A 62 -12.92 -9.84 2.47
CA GLY A 62 -13.82 -10.76 1.77
C GLY A 62 -14.32 -10.21 0.44
N VAL A 63 -13.52 -9.43 -0.27
CA VAL A 63 -13.87 -8.92 -1.61
C VAL A 63 -13.41 -9.88 -2.71
N ARG A 64 -13.86 -9.61 -3.96
CA ARG A 64 -13.48 -10.41 -5.12
C ARG A 64 -11.97 -10.47 -5.30
N ALA A 65 -11.42 -11.66 -5.49
CA ALA A 65 -10.01 -11.90 -5.81
C ALA A 65 -9.61 -11.32 -7.19
N GLY A 66 -8.29 -11.29 -7.45
CA GLY A 66 -7.76 -10.77 -8.70
C GLY A 66 -7.52 -9.25 -8.66
N ILE A 67 -7.17 -8.73 -7.49
CA ILE A 67 -6.76 -7.33 -7.33
C ILE A 67 -5.45 -7.12 -8.07
N ILE A 68 -5.46 -6.15 -8.98
CA ILE A 68 -4.29 -5.66 -9.72
C ILE A 68 -4.21 -4.13 -9.56
N SER A 69 -3.00 -3.57 -9.63
CA SER A 69 -2.82 -2.11 -9.53
C SER A 69 -3.66 -1.37 -10.56
N PRO A 70 -4.41 -0.33 -10.16
CA PRO A 70 -5.23 0.47 -11.06
C PRO A 70 -4.46 1.59 -11.77
N THR A 71 -3.14 1.50 -11.91
CA THR A 71 -2.25 2.56 -12.45
C THR A 71 -2.75 3.17 -13.77
N PHE A 72 -3.39 2.39 -14.63
CA PHE A 72 -3.89 2.86 -15.93
C PHE A 72 -5.33 3.38 -15.90
N VAL A 73 -6.13 2.97 -14.89
CA VAL A 73 -7.56 3.31 -14.78
C VAL A 73 -7.87 4.21 -13.59
N LEU A 74 -6.89 4.51 -12.76
CA LEU A 74 -6.91 5.32 -11.54
C LEU A 74 -7.70 4.71 -10.39
N VAL A 75 -8.90 4.17 -10.62
CA VAL A 75 -9.79 3.63 -9.59
C VAL A 75 -10.34 2.28 -10.02
N ARG A 76 -10.37 1.33 -9.08
CA ARG A 76 -11.10 0.06 -9.20
C ARG A 76 -11.91 -0.20 -7.95
N ILE A 77 -13.13 -0.67 -8.11
CA ILE A 77 -13.99 -1.11 -7.03
C ILE A 77 -14.01 -2.65 -7.03
N HIS A 78 -13.68 -3.24 -5.90
CA HIS A 78 -13.74 -4.67 -5.66
C HIS A 78 -14.92 -4.94 -4.71
N PRO A 79 -16.05 -5.49 -5.22
CA PRO A 79 -17.22 -5.68 -4.39
C PRO A 79 -17.01 -6.79 -3.37
N ASN A 80 -17.61 -6.62 -2.18
CA ASN A 80 -17.67 -7.67 -1.17
C ASN A 80 -18.44 -8.89 -1.71
N LEU A 81 -17.96 -10.08 -1.38
CA LEU A 81 -18.58 -11.33 -1.83
C LEU A 81 -19.72 -11.73 -0.89
N PRO A 82 -20.96 -11.89 -1.40
CA PRO A 82 -22.11 -12.24 -0.57
C PRO A 82 -21.97 -13.63 0.07
N ASP A 83 -21.19 -14.53 -0.55
CA ASP A 83 -20.90 -15.89 -0.07
C ASP A 83 -19.44 -16.03 0.41
N GLY A 84 -18.74 -14.90 0.62
CA GLY A 84 -17.34 -14.87 1.06
C GLY A 84 -17.18 -15.02 2.58
N PRO A 85 -15.96 -14.84 3.09
CA PRO A 85 -15.66 -14.97 4.52
C PRO A 85 -16.30 -13.87 5.37
N ARG A 86 -16.73 -12.76 4.78
CA ARG A 86 -17.32 -11.60 5.47
C ARG A 86 -18.54 -11.06 4.70
N PRO A 87 -19.65 -11.82 4.62
CA PRO A 87 -20.83 -11.39 3.86
C PRO A 87 -21.41 -10.08 4.40
N GLY A 88 -21.72 -9.14 3.50
CA GLY A 88 -22.24 -7.83 3.87
C GLY A 88 -21.17 -6.85 4.44
N GLY A 89 -19.90 -7.21 4.33
CA GLY A 89 -18.78 -6.30 4.59
C GLY A 89 -18.68 -5.18 3.56
N PRO A 90 -17.81 -4.18 3.78
CA PRO A 90 -17.60 -3.09 2.83
C PRO A 90 -16.92 -3.56 1.54
N ASP A 91 -17.20 -2.88 0.45
CA ASP A 91 -16.42 -2.96 -0.78
C ASP A 91 -15.02 -2.37 -0.56
N LEU A 92 -14.07 -2.73 -1.42
CA LEU A 92 -12.75 -2.11 -1.47
C LEU A 92 -12.66 -1.18 -2.68
N VAL A 93 -12.44 0.10 -2.43
CA VAL A 93 -12.11 1.10 -3.45
C VAL A 93 -10.59 1.24 -3.50
N HIS A 94 -9.98 0.80 -4.61
CA HIS A 94 -8.53 0.83 -4.82
C HIS A 94 -8.16 1.94 -5.80
N VAL A 95 -7.35 2.88 -5.36
CA VAL A 95 -6.93 4.07 -6.11
C VAL A 95 -5.41 4.06 -6.28
N ASP A 96 -4.91 4.43 -7.45
CA ASP A 96 -3.50 4.70 -7.70
C ASP A 96 -3.33 6.18 -8.09
N ALA A 97 -2.82 6.97 -7.15
CA ALA A 97 -2.61 8.40 -7.32
C ALA A 97 -1.24 8.75 -7.95
N TYR A 98 -0.47 7.77 -8.45
CA TYR A 98 0.86 8.01 -9.03
C TYR A 98 0.86 9.06 -10.14
N ARG A 99 -0.20 9.07 -10.97
CA ARG A 99 -0.34 10.01 -12.10
C ARG A 99 -1.01 11.32 -11.74
N LEU A 100 -1.57 11.42 -10.53
CA LEU A 100 -2.28 12.62 -10.09
C LEU A 100 -1.26 13.58 -9.45
N GLY A 101 -1.24 14.82 -9.92
CA GLY A 101 -0.25 15.83 -9.50
C GLY A 101 -0.67 16.63 -8.27
N SER A 102 -1.97 16.65 -7.95
CA SER A 102 -2.53 17.53 -6.93
C SER A 102 -3.72 16.91 -6.20
N ALA A 103 -4.07 17.48 -5.04
CA ALA A 103 -5.28 17.12 -4.28
C ALA A 103 -6.55 17.40 -5.11
N SER A 104 -6.60 18.47 -5.90
CA SER A 104 -7.76 18.78 -6.74
C SER A 104 -8.05 17.72 -7.81
N GLU A 105 -7.01 17.03 -8.32
CA GLU A 105 -7.23 15.91 -9.24
C GLU A 105 -7.77 14.67 -8.53
N ILE A 106 -7.52 14.54 -7.23
CA ILE A 106 -8.16 13.52 -6.38
C ILE A 106 -9.64 13.85 -6.18
N ASP A 107 -9.97 15.12 -5.94
CA ASP A 107 -11.37 15.56 -5.77
C ASP A 107 -12.20 15.29 -7.04
N ASP A 108 -11.60 15.42 -8.22
CA ASP A 108 -12.24 15.12 -9.53
C ASP A 108 -12.63 13.62 -9.70
N ILE A 109 -12.11 12.71 -8.85
CA ILE A 109 -12.46 11.28 -8.89
C ILE A 109 -13.72 10.98 -8.06
N ASP A 110 -14.27 11.95 -7.34
CA ASP A 110 -15.48 11.83 -6.51
C ASP A 110 -15.41 10.70 -5.47
N LEU A 111 -14.23 10.47 -4.86
CA LEU A 111 -14.05 9.45 -3.82
C LEU A 111 -14.96 9.65 -2.61
N GLU A 112 -15.32 10.90 -2.31
CA GLU A 112 -16.20 11.26 -1.20
C GLU A 112 -17.54 10.50 -1.25
N ASN A 113 -18.04 10.18 -2.45
CA ASN A 113 -19.30 9.46 -2.63
C ASN A 113 -19.25 8.00 -2.15
N THR A 114 -18.07 7.42 -2.03
CA THR A 114 -17.89 6.00 -1.65
C THR A 114 -17.22 5.81 -0.29
N LEU A 115 -16.56 6.84 0.25
CA LEU A 115 -15.79 6.76 1.48
C LEU A 115 -16.60 6.18 2.64
N ASP A 116 -17.80 6.68 2.91
CA ASP A 116 -18.60 6.26 4.06
C ASP A 116 -19.11 4.83 3.97
N SER A 117 -19.14 4.23 2.78
CA SER A 117 -19.71 2.90 2.54
C SER A 117 -18.68 1.83 2.20
N SER A 118 -17.43 2.21 1.96
CA SER A 118 -16.36 1.32 1.52
C SER A 118 -15.09 1.51 2.34
N VAL A 119 -14.14 0.60 2.17
CA VAL A 119 -12.74 0.82 2.55
C VAL A 119 -12.02 1.39 1.35
N THR A 120 -11.36 2.53 1.50
CA THR A 120 -10.62 3.18 0.43
C THR A 120 -9.11 3.03 0.65
N VAL A 121 -8.42 2.46 -0.32
CA VAL A 121 -6.96 2.32 -0.34
C VAL A 121 -6.39 3.18 -1.45
N VAL A 122 -5.49 4.09 -1.11
CA VAL A 122 -4.86 5.00 -2.07
C VAL A 122 -3.35 4.77 -2.10
N GLU A 123 -2.86 4.17 -3.18
CA GLU A 123 -1.43 4.10 -3.46
C GLU A 123 -0.92 5.48 -3.91
N TRP A 124 0.26 5.89 -3.42
CA TRP A 124 0.87 7.19 -3.73
C TRP A 124 0.06 8.41 -3.28
N GLY A 125 -0.85 8.23 -2.30
CA GLY A 125 -1.78 9.26 -1.86
C GLY A 125 -1.21 10.29 -0.89
N ARG A 126 -0.03 10.05 -0.28
CA ARG A 126 0.54 10.94 0.75
C ARG A 126 0.69 12.37 0.26
N GLY A 127 0.23 13.33 1.05
CA GLY A 127 0.20 14.75 0.73
C GLY A 127 -0.94 15.16 -0.22
N ARG A 128 -1.90 14.25 -0.50
CA ARG A 128 -2.96 14.49 -1.48
C ARG A 128 -4.35 14.11 -1.00
N VAL A 129 -4.47 13.15 -0.07
CA VAL A 129 -5.77 12.57 0.34
C VAL A 129 -6.10 12.77 1.82
N GLU A 130 -5.23 13.43 2.58
CA GLU A 130 -5.40 13.62 4.03
C GLU A 130 -6.64 14.44 4.37
N HIS A 131 -7.10 15.27 3.44
CA HIS A 131 -8.32 16.09 3.59
C HIS A 131 -9.61 15.29 3.43
N LEU A 132 -9.56 14.08 2.86
CA LEU A 132 -10.75 13.25 2.58
C LEU A 132 -11.35 12.64 3.85
N SER A 133 -10.57 12.46 4.93
CA SER A 133 -11.04 11.87 6.17
C SER A 133 -10.25 12.39 7.36
N GLU A 134 -10.96 12.63 8.48
CA GLU A 134 -10.34 12.96 9.77
C GLU A 134 -9.46 11.81 10.28
N SER A 135 -9.80 10.57 9.94
CA SER A 135 -9.09 9.38 10.40
C SER A 135 -8.52 8.62 9.23
N ARG A 136 -7.23 8.28 9.30
CA ARG A 136 -6.56 7.47 8.27
C ARG A 136 -5.49 6.56 8.86
N LEU A 137 -5.20 5.49 8.16
CA LEU A 137 -4.06 4.62 8.41
C LEU A 137 -3.03 4.78 7.31
N GLU A 138 -1.85 5.26 7.64
CA GLU A 138 -0.73 5.31 6.69
C GLU A 138 0.11 4.05 6.80
N VAL A 139 0.48 3.49 5.65
CA VAL A 139 1.29 2.26 5.53
C VAL A 139 2.47 2.55 4.63
N ASP A 140 3.67 2.54 5.20
CA ASP A 140 4.91 2.68 4.46
C ASP A 140 5.55 1.32 4.25
N LEU A 141 5.77 0.94 2.99
CA LEU A 141 6.45 -0.29 2.62
C LEU A 141 7.85 0.05 2.11
N HIS A 142 8.86 -0.50 2.76
CA HIS A 142 10.27 -0.30 2.41
C HIS A 142 10.91 -1.64 2.09
N ARG A 143 11.55 -1.73 0.93
CA ARG A 143 12.43 -2.87 0.61
C ARG A 143 13.67 -2.79 1.49
N ALA A 144 14.14 -3.91 2.00
CA ALA A 144 15.47 -3.97 2.58
C ALA A 144 16.47 -3.91 1.42
N ILE A 145 16.78 -2.70 0.96
CA ILE A 145 17.90 -2.51 0.03
C ILE A 145 19.12 -2.96 0.83
N GLY A 146 19.72 -4.10 0.43
CA GLY A 146 20.97 -4.55 1.00
C GLY A 146 21.95 -3.38 0.99
N LEU A 147 22.44 -2.99 2.15
CA LEU A 147 23.64 -2.15 2.28
C LEU A 147 24.84 -3.01 1.85
N GLU A 148 24.90 -3.39 0.59
CA GLU A 148 26.18 -3.65 -0.04
C GLU A 148 26.82 -2.27 -0.23
N PRO A 149 28.00 -2.01 0.36
CA PRO A 149 28.75 -0.82 0.02
C PRO A 149 29.05 -0.94 -1.48
N ILE A 150 28.43 -0.08 -2.29
CA ILE A 150 28.83 0.10 -3.69
C ILE A 150 30.28 0.55 -3.63
N GLY A 151 31.18 -0.40 -3.71
CA GLY A 151 32.59 -0.11 -3.93
C GLY A 151 32.68 0.67 -5.23
N LEU A 152 33.29 1.84 -5.18
CA LEU A 152 33.53 2.76 -6.30
C LEU A 152 34.28 2.12 -7.51
N ALA A 153 34.49 0.81 -7.50
CA ALA A 153 35.17 0.04 -8.55
C ALA A 153 34.25 -0.44 -9.68
N GLY A 154 32.91 -0.52 -9.49
CA GLY A 154 31.97 -1.04 -10.50
C GLY A 154 31.42 -0.04 -11.49
N ALA A 155 31.52 1.26 -11.20
CA ALA A 155 30.93 2.31 -12.04
C ALA A 155 31.70 2.59 -13.36
N ALA A 156 32.96 2.18 -13.46
CA ALA A 156 33.77 2.41 -14.64
C ALA A 156 33.64 1.31 -15.72
N GLU A 157 33.15 0.12 -15.35
CA GLU A 157 33.06 -1.03 -16.27
C GLU A 157 31.71 -1.14 -16.99
N ALA A 158 30.67 -0.50 -16.45
CA ALA A 158 29.32 -0.48 -17.05
C ALA A 158 29.21 0.51 -18.25
N ALA A 159 30.13 1.46 -18.37
CA ALA A 159 30.09 2.49 -19.42
C ALA A 159 30.73 2.04 -20.75
N ALA A 160 31.29 0.83 -20.85
CA ALA A 160 32.05 0.36 -22.01
C ALA A 160 31.37 -0.76 -22.82
N ARG A 161 30.09 -1.08 -22.57
CA ARG A 161 29.36 -2.09 -23.38
C ARG A 161 28.44 -1.40 -24.37
N GLU A 162 28.76 -1.54 -25.66
CA GLU A 162 27.85 -1.16 -26.75
C GLU A 162 26.54 -1.97 -26.67
N PRO A 163 25.37 -1.37 -26.99
CA PRO A 163 24.09 -2.07 -26.96
C PRO A 163 24.04 -3.10 -28.09
N ASN A 164 23.87 -4.37 -27.74
CA ASN A 164 23.59 -5.44 -28.70
C ASN A 164 22.09 -5.43 -29.05
N PRO A 165 21.67 -5.21 -30.31
CA PRO A 165 20.29 -5.04 -30.71
C PRO A 165 19.46 -6.33 -30.80
N ALA A 166 19.93 -7.47 -30.30
CA ALA A 166 19.29 -8.77 -30.54
C ALA A 166 18.56 -9.38 -29.33
N HIS A 167 18.45 -8.72 -28.20
CA HIS A 167 17.63 -9.16 -27.06
C HIS A 167 16.67 -8.05 -26.66
N THR A 168 15.46 -8.10 -27.24
CA THR A 168 14.29 -7.49 -26.63
C THR A 168 13.92 -8.41 -25.47
N GLU A 169 14.59 -8.28 -24.35
CA GLU A 169 14.07 -8.79 -23.09
C GLU A 169 12.78 -8.00 -22.81
N ILE A 170 11.66 -8.69 -22.95
CA ILE A 170 10.41 -8.25 -22.35
C ILE A 170 10.75 -8.19 -20.88
N LEU A 171 10.91 -6.98 -20.33
CA LEU A 171 11.03 -6.76 -18.90
C LEU A 171 9.70 -7.23 -18.29
N ASP A 172 9.68 -8.50 -17.90
CA ASP A 172 8.62 -9.07 -17.10
C ASP A 172 8.77 -8.46 -15.69
N PHE A 173 8.03 -7.38 -15.46
CA PHE A 173 7.99 -6.67 -14.16
C PHE A 173 7.26 -7.48 -13.08
N ASP A 174 6.78 -8.69 -13.42
CA ASP A 174 6.07 -9.60 -12.51
C ASP A 174 6.98 -10.66 -11.87
N THR A 175 8.28 -10.67 -12.12
CA THR A 175 9.22 -11.42 -11.28
C THR A 175 9.39 -10.69 -9.94
N GLU A 176 8.38 -10.84 -9.08
CA GLU A 176 8.53 -10.60 -7.67
C GLU A 176 9.65 -11.50 -7.15
N ASP A 177 10.76 -10.92 -6.71
CA ASP A 177 11.69 -11.59 -5.83
C ASP A 177 10.93 -11.90 -4.53
N LEU A 178 10.36 -13.12 -4.48
CA LEU A 178 9.39 -13.55 -3.48
C LEU A 178 9.97 -13.55 -2.05
N ASP A 179 11.29 -13.50 -1.91
CA ASP A 179 12.01 -13.65 -0.64
C ASP A 179 12.77 -12.38 -0.20
N GLU A 180 12.41 -11.21 -0.69
CA GLU A 180 13.06 -9.98 -0.27
C GLU A 180 12.44 -9.44 1.04
N PRO A 181 13.23 -9.28 2.11
CA PRO A 181 12.73 -8.71 3.37
C PRO A 181 12.20 -7.28 3.16
N ARG A 182 11.10 -6.98 3.85
CA ARG A 182 10.48 -5.65 3.83
C ARG A 182 10.26 -5.14 5.24
N THR A 183 10.34 -3.83 5.40
CA THR A 183 9.91 -3.14 6.61
C THR A 183 8.59 -2.44 6.32
N ILE A 184 7.58 -2.69 7.12
CA ILE A 184 6.26 -2.07 7.02
C ILE A 184 6.06 -1.19 8.24
N VAL A 185 5.80 0.10 8.02
CA VAL A 185 5.52 1.06 9.08
C VAL A 185 4.06 1.46 8.99
N LEU A 186 3.32 1.20 10.06
CA LEU A 186 1.92 1.58 10.21
C LEU A 186 1.82 2.81 11.10
N ARG A 187 1.02 3.81 10.72
CA ARG A 187 0.72 5.01 11.51
C ARG A 187 -0.76 5.29 11.53
N GLY A 188 -1.33 5.38 12.73
CA GLY A 188 -2.73 5.74 12.90
C GLY A 188 -2.92 7.22 13.14
N PHE A 189 -3.91 7.82 12.48
CA PHE A 189 -4.31 9.22 12.65
C PHE A 189 -5.80 9.31 12.91
N GLY A 190 -6.19 10.23 13.78
CA GLY A 190 -7.58 10.51 14.10
C GLY A 190 -8.26 9.53 15.05
N PRO A 191 -9.52 9.79 15.41
CA PRO A 191 -10.24 9.05 16.45
C PRO A 191 -10.42 7.55 16.15
N ARG A 192 -10.67 7.19 14.88
CA ARG A 192 -10.85 5.78 14.44
C ARG A 192 -9.60 4.94 14.76
N TRP A 193 -8.43 5.55 14.63
CA TRP A 193 -7.14 4.90 14.85
C TRP A 193 -6.49 5.33 16.17
N SER A 194 -7.29 5.57 17.21
CA SER A 194 -6.79 5.87 18.56
C SER A 194 -6.04 4.69 19.20
N THR A 195 -6.33 3.46 18.75
CA THR A 195 -5.66 2.24 19.17
C THR A 195 -5.15 1.46 17.95
N LYS A 196 -4.09 0.68 18.16
CA LYS A 196 -3.52 -0.18 17.12
C LYS A 196 -4.49 -1.31 16.77
N PRO A 197 -4.58 -1.71 15.49
CA PRO A 197 -5.33 -2.90 15.08
C PRO A 197 -4.68 -4.17 15.65
N ALA A 198 -5.50 -5.20 15.90
CA ALA A 198 -5.03 -6.51 16.32
C ALA A 198 -4.55 -7.32 15.10
N LEU A 199 -3.26 -7.35 14.84
CA LEU A 199 -2.68 -8.00 13.64
C LEU A 199 -2.41 -9.51 13.83
N GLY A 200 -2.90 -10.10 14.93
CA GLY A 200 -2.58 -11.49 15.30
C GLY A 200 -1.17 -11.64 15.89
N GLY A 201 -0.98 -12.60 16.79
CA GLY A 201 0.26 -12.74 17.57
C GLY A 201 1.54 -13.06 16.76
N ALA A 202 1.43 -13.35 15.46
CA ALA A 202 2.59 -13.59 14.59
C ALA A 202 3.30 -12.29 14.17
N PHE A 203 2.62 -11.14 14.28
CA PHE A 203 3.11 -9.84 13.82
C PHE A 203 3.23 -8.82 14.96
N GLU A 204 3.13 -9.24 16.22
CA GLU A 204 3.45 -8.38 17.35
C GLU A 204 4.95 -8.09 17.33
N GLY A 205 5.30 -6.85 16.98
CA GLY A 205 6.67 -6.40 16.87
C GLY A 205 7.45 -6.65 18.16
N THR A 206 8.67 -7.15 18.01
CA THR A 206 9.65 -7.20 19.09
C THR A 206 9.93 -5.78 19.59
N PRO A 207 9.94 -5.53 20.89
CA PRO A 207 10.17 -4.21 21.50
C PRO A 207 11.53 -3.63 21.14
#